data_779d03b7a3912664e5d92689279d4e8c
#
_entry.id   779d03b7a3912664e5d92689279d4e8c
#
_cell.length_a   1.000
_cell.length_b   1.000
_cell.length_c   1.000
_cell.angle_alpha   90.00
_cell.angle_beta   90.00
_cell.angle_gamma   90.00
#
_symmetry.space_group_name_H-M   'P 1'
#
loop_
_entity.id
_entity.type
_entity.pdbx_description
1 polymer ?
#
loop_
_entity_poly.entity_id
_entity_poly.type
_entity_poly.pdbx_seq_one_letter_code
_entity_poly.pdbx_strand_id
1 'polypeptide(L)'
;MVQITQICKFFVTTLTLALTISPLFAKDKAFNDYGNYLEWIYAKEIKDLKKLKKTFKNISLSNVKENTLEELLFESIIFDDWDAGKEISLKLIEINKDNTTANLFLLVDDFLEKKKINFISSNPKDRLLDSSFLEAINIWINKDKKFDYQNKLQNCIPLLCLHYGMKLLLDGQKKKAQAFFNKIDTQKFSSTRVKELQLYSSLKFNNKTKAKELLESLSYKDLNQKDYDIKNISSNLDILNPVLTQKDGLAEVFYNISSWYYQKDLYKFSIFFGKLSLRLRKDFNAMRLLLASSFELIDLENNADEIVSQVNTKNPYYMKFLKLRVSLNDEIKKKNKIKPLLEELIKNHPKNWELKILLADIYRTEKNYDGSINLYSQIIEDVLDENKWSIFYSRGIAYERSNKWEKAEEDLKMAMTLQPNDPYVINYLAYSWLDRKMNIDLALNLLEKAVELEPSDGYILDSLGWAHYLSNSYEKSVYFLEKAVSILPNDPTLNDHLGDAYWKSGRYDEAQSQWKRVLIIDPEFKNKDDVKKKIELGI
;
A
#
# COMPACT_ATOMS: atom_id res chain seq x y z
N MET A 1 -6.46 -4.13 -25.19
CA MET A 1 -5.96 -4.53 -26.53
C MET A 1 -4.49 -4.22 -26.76
N VAL A 2 -3.94 -3.11 -26.27
CA VAL A 2 -2.48 -2.80 -26.37
C VAL A 2 -1.61 -3.80 -25.60
N GLN A 3 -2.05 -4.28 -24.44
CA GLN A 3 -1.34 -5.35 -23.72
C GLN A 3 -1.31 -6.68 -24.49
N ILE A 4 -2.38 -7.02 -25.19
CA ILE A 4 -2.42 -8.23 -26.01
C ILE A 4 -1.48 -8.11 -27.21
N THR A 5 -1.34 -6.92 -27.81
CA THR A 5 -0.45 -6.70 -28.96
C THR A 5 1.04 -6.66 -28.56
N GLN A 6 1.37 -6.19 -27.35
CA GLN A 6 2.75 -6.30 -26.84
C GLN A 6 3.09 -7.73 -26.45
N ILE A 7 2.15 -8.46 -25.83
CA ILE A 7 2.31 -9.88 -25.54
C ILE A 7 2.44 -10.69 -26.85
N CYS A 8 1.62 -10.41 -27.87
CA CYS A 8 1.75 -11.06 -29.18
C CYS A 8 3.05 -10.68 -29.91
N LYS A 9 3.54 -9.43 -29.81
CA LYS A 9 4.85 -9.06 -30.40
C LYS A 9 6.01 -9.72 -29.68
N PHE A 10 5.97 -9.84 -28.35
CA PHE A 10 6.99 -10.57 -27.59
C PHE A 10 6.95 -12.07 -27.91
N PHE A 11 5.74 -12.67 -28.02
CA PHE A 11 5.59 -14.06 -28.42
C PHE A 11 6.01 -14.33 -29.86
N VAL A 12 5.74 -13.43 -30.81
CA VAL A 12 6.15 -13.59 -32.21
C VAL A 12 7.66 -13.44 -32.36
N THR A 13 8.31 -12.53 -31.64
CA THR A 13 9.78 -12.40 -31.70
C THR A 13 10.51 -13.53 -30.98
N THR A 14 9.96 -14.07 -29.89
CA THR A 14 10.53 -15.25 -29.21
C THR A 14 10.20 -16.55 -29.96
N LEU A 15 9.03 -16.67 -30.59
CA LEU A 15 8.67 -17.85 -31.39
C LEU A 15 9.46 -17.92 -32.71
N THR A 16 9.75 -16.79 -33.36
CA THR A 16 10.63 -16.77 -34.55
C THR A 16 12.08 -17.08 -34.20
N LEU A 17 12.58 -16.73 -33.00
CA LEU A 17 13.90 -17.17 -32.53
C LEU A 17 13.93 -18.69 -32.22
N ALA A 18 12.81 -19.26 -31.73
CA ALA A 18 12.70 -20.67 -31.43
C ALA A 18 12.56 -21.56 -32.69
N LEU A 19 11.99 -21.04 -33.79
CA LEU A 19 11.81 -21.80 -35.05
C LEU A 19 13.05 -21.84 -35.93
N THR A 20 14.11 -21.04 -35.67
CA THR A 20 15.39 -21.10 -36.37
C THR A 20 16.42 -22.00 -35.71
N ILE A 21 16.09 -22.60 -34.54
CA ILE A 21 16.96 -23.56 -33.87
C ILE A 21 16.59 -24.97 -34.39
N SER A 22 17.56 -25.57 -35.08
CA SER A 22 17.47 -26.88 -35.76
C SER A 22 16.98 -27.99 -34.80
N PRO A 23 16.26 -29.03 -35.30
CA PRO A 23 15.65 -30.10 -34.49
C PRO A 23 16.65 -31.04 -33.79
N LEU A 24 17.95 -30.74 -33.81
CA LEU A 24 18.98 -31.51 -33.10
C LEU A 24 19.03 -31.28 -31.57
N PHE A 25 18.39 -30.22 -31.05
CA PHE A 25 18.42 -29.91 -29.60
C PHE A 25 17.24 -30.47 -28.78
N ALA A 26 16.36 -31.24 -29.37
CA ALA A 26 15.14 -31.77 -28.70
C ALA A 26 15.44 -32.92 -27.68
N LYS A 27 16.69 -33.25 -27.39
CA LYS A 27 17.08 -34.26 -26.41
C LYS A 27 17.83 -33.73 -25.19
N ASP A 28 18.12 -32.43 -25.12
CA ASP A 28 18.87 -31.87 -24.00
C ASP A 28 17.93 -31.46 -22.87
N LYS A 29 18.28 -31.90 -21.65
CA LYS A 29 17.62 -31.54 -20.38
C LYS A 29 17.50 -30.02 -20.21
N ALA A 30 18.45 -29.24 -20.78
CA ALA A 30 18.48 -27.79 -20.78
C ALA A 30 17.30 -27.14 -21.53
N PHE A 31 16.74 -27.78 -22.57
CA PHE A 31 15.59 -27.25 -23.31
C PHE A 31 14.26 -27.37 -22.50
N ASN A 32 14.12 -28.45 -21.74
CA ASN A 32 12.98 -28.62 -20.82
C ASN A 32 13.04 -27.62 -19.67
N ASP A 33 14.25 -27.30 -19.16
CA ASP A 33 14.45 -26.32 -18.10
C ASP A 33 14.06 -24.90 -18.55
N TYR A 34 14.38 -24.52 -19.79
CA TYR A 34 13.99 -23.21 -20.34
C TYR A 34 12.46 -23.10 -20.56
N GLY A 35 11.84 -24.17 -21.02
CA GLY A 35 10.38 -24.25 -21.16
C GLY A 35 9.66 -24.11 -19.82
N ASN A 36 10.11 -24.81 -18.79
CA ASN A 36 9.58 -24.71 -17.44
C ASN A 36 9.75 -23.30 -16.84
N TYR A 37 10.89 -22.66 -17.11
CA TYR A 37 11.15 -21.27 -16.67
C TYR A 37 10.22 -20.26 -17.36
N LEU A 38 10.01 -20.40 -18.68
CA LEU A 38 9.04 -19.56 -19.41
C LEU A 38 7.60 -19.76 -18.94
N GLU A 39 7.21 -21.01 -18.65
CA GLU A 39 5.89 -21.31 -18.10
C GLU A 39 5.71 -20.70 -16.71
N TRP A 40 6.78 -20.69 -15.90
CA TRP A 40 6.79 -20.05 -14.60
C TRP A 40 6.67 -18.51 -14.73
N ILE A 41 7.44 -17.87 -15.65
CA ILE A 41 7.30 -16.43 -15.93
C ILE A 41 5.87 -16.10 -16.38
N TYR A 42 5.29 -16.89 -17.28
CA TYR A 42 3.92 -16.68 -17.73
C TYR A 42 2.91 -16.82 -16.58
N ALA A 43 3.07 -17.83 -15.72
CA ALA A 43 2.22 -17.99 -14.53
C ALA A 43 2.35 -16.82 -13.56
N LYS A 44 3.53 -16.22 -13.45
CA LYS A 44 3.81 -15.01 -12.67
C LYS A 44 3.07 -13.79 -13.24
N GLU A 45 3.17 -13.55 -14.55
CA GLU A 45 2.51 -12.43 -15.22
C GLU A 45 0.98 -12.48 -15.10
N ILE A 46 0.40 -13.69 -15.21
CA ILE A 46 -1.05 -13.88 -15.03
C ILE A 46 -1.47 -14.04 -13.56
N LYS A 47 -0.52 -13.93 -12.61
CA LYS A 47 -0.74 -14.08 -11.16
C LYS A 47 -1.42 -15.40 -10.74
N ASP A 48 -1.18 -16.49 -11.49
CA ASP A 48 -1.71 -17.84 -11.19
C ASP A 48 -0.81 -18.57 -10.19
N LEU A 49 -1.13 -18.44 -8.90
CA LEU A 49 -0.37 -19.02 -7.78
C LEU A 49 -0.27 -20.54 -7.84
N LYS A 50 -1.34 -21.22 -8.29
CA LYS A 50 -1.37 -22.68 -8.36
C LYS A 50 -0.43 -23.18 -9.45
N LYS A 51 -0.43 -22.50 -10.58
CA LYS A 51 0.45 -22.80 -11.71
C LYS A 51 1.90 -22.48 -11.37
N LEU A 52 2.16 -21.35 -10.69
CA LEU A 52 3.49 -20.96 -10.20
C LEU A 52 4.13 -22.07 -9.35
N LYS A 53 3.43 -22.55 -8.32
CA LYS A 53 3.92 -23.64 -7.45
C LYS A 53 4.16 -24.95 -8.21
N LYS A 54 3.32 -25.26 -9.20
CA LYS A 54 3.46 -26.46 -10.01
C LYS A 54 4.66 -26.38 -10.96
N THR A 55 4.85 -25.25 -11.63
CA THR A 55 5.92 -25.07 -12.62
C THR A 55 7.28 -24.93 -11.94
N PHE A 56 7.34 -24.30 -10.75
CA PHE A 56 8.57 -24.17 -9.99
C PHE A 56 9.23 -25.53 -9.71
N LYS A 57 8.45 -26.54 -9.33
CA LYS A 57 8.98 -27.90 -9.04
C LYS A 57 9.68 -28.55 -10.23
N ASN A 58 9.44 -28.06 -11.43
CA ASN A 58 10.02 -28.59 -12.67
C ASN A 58 11.25 -27.79 -13.13
N ILE A 59 11.61 -26.70 -12.43
CA ILE A 59 12.78 -25.88 -12.76
C ILE A 59 14.02 -26.54 -12.16
N SER A 60 14.99 -26.88 -13.03
CA SER A 60 16.30 -27.32 -12.55
C SER A 60 17.14 -26.12 -12.12
N LEU A 61 17.53 -26.08 -10.84
CA LEU A 61 18.33 -24.98 -10.27
C LEU A 61 19.83 -25.06 -10.63
N SER A 62 20.27 -26.11 -11.33
CA SER A 62 21.70 -26.40 -11.52
C SER A 62 22.45 -25.35 -12.36
N ASN A 63 21.78 -24.69 -13.31
CA ASN A 63 22.37 -23.75 -14.24
C ASN A 63 21.76 -22.33 -14.16
N VAL A 64 21.02 -22.02 -13.09
CA VAL A 64 20.36 -20.74 -12.90
C VAL A 64 21.36 -19.72 -12.35
N LYS A 65 21.37 -18.51 -12.89
CA LYS A 65 22.23 -17.41 -12.42
C LYS A 65 21.80 -16.91 -11.05
N GLU A 66 22.74 -16.37 -10.26
CA GLU A 66 22.52 -15.87 -8.91
C GLU A 66 21.31 -14.91 -8.83
N ASN A 67 21.26 -13.87 -9.69
CA ASN A 67 20.16 -12.91 -9.69
C ASN A 67 18.79 -13.55 -9.94
N THR A 68 18.71 -14.56 -10.81
CA THR A 68 17.48 -15.29 -11.08
C THR A 68 17.08 -16.17 -9.90
N LEU A 69 18.05 -16.78 -9.20
CA LEU A 69 17.80 -17.54 -7.97
C LEU A 69 17.27 -16.61 -6.86
N GLU A 70 17.79 -15.39 -6.75
CA GLU A 70 17.25 -14.41 -5.81
C GLU A 70 15.79 -14.04 -6.12
N GLU A 71 15.46 -13.79 -7.39
CA GLU A 71 14.07 -13.58 -7.79
C GLU A 71 13.18 -14.77 -7.44
N LEU A 72 13.63 -15.99 -7.72
CA LEU A 72 12.92 -17.21 -7.37
C LEU A 72 12.74 -17.38 -5.85
N LEU A 73 13.74 -16.98 -5.07
CA LEU A 73 13.64 -16.97 -3.61
C LEU A 73 12.55 -16.01 -3.13
N PHE A 74 12.53 -14.77 -3.64
CA PHE A 74 11.49 -13.80 -3.31
C PHE A 74 10.09 -14.33 -3.64
N GLU A 75 9.90 -14.88 -4.84
CA GLU A 75 8.61 -15.40 -5.27
C GLU A 75 8.18 -16.61 -4.42
N SER A 76 9.09 -17.52 -4.08
CA SER A 76 8.77 -18.66 -3.21
C SER A 76 8.23 -18.19 -1.85
N ILE A 77 8.81 -17.12 -1.30
CA ILE A 77 8.39 -16.54 -0.01
C ILE A 77 7.05 -15.79 -0.14
N ILE A 78 6.85 -15.03 -1.22
CA ILE A 78 5.58 -14.36 -1.49
C ILE A 78 4.43 -15.38 -1.48
N PHE A 79 4.65 -16.57 -2.04
CA PHE A 79 3.64 -17.60 -2.19
C PHE A 79 3.68 -18.70 -1.10
N ASP A 80 4.41 -18.47 0.00
CA ASP A 80 4.53 -19.40 1.14
C ASP A 80 5.05 -20.80 0.76
N ASP A 81 5.88 -20.91 -0.28
CA ASP A 81 6.58 -22.12 -0.65
C ASP A 81 7.95 -22.19 0.04
N TRP A 82 7.91 -22.50 1.33
CA TRP A 82 9.09 -22.48 2.21
C TRP A 82 10.11 -23.58 1.88
N ASP A 83 9.65 -24.71 1.35
CA ASP A 83 10.52 -25.82 0.94
C ASP A 83 11.34 -25.41 -0.28
N ALA A 84 10.69 -24.82 -1.28
CA ALA A 84 11.37 -24.23 -2.43
C ALA A 84 12.34 -23.10 -2.01
N GLY A 85 11.91 -22.21 -1.12
CA GLY A 85 12.77 -21.16 -0.57
C GLY A 85 14.03 -21.72 0.10
N LYS A 86 13.93 -22.84 0.82
CA LYS A 86 15.07 -23.51 1.44
C LYS A 86 16.05 -24.07 0.40
N GLU A 87 15.53 -24.78 -0.60
CA GLU A 87 16.34 -25.35 -1.68
C GLU A 87 17.09 -24.26 -2.45
N ILE A 88 16.40 -23.18 -2.82
CA ILE A 88 17.00 -22.04 -3.50
C ILE A 88 18.07 -21.37 -2.64
N SER A 89 17.78 -21.16 -1.34
CA SER A 89 18.72 -20.51 -0.43
C SER A 89 19.99 -21.33 -0.28
N LEU A 90 19.91 -22.65 -0.17
CA LEU A 90 21.07 -23.54 -0.14
C LEU A 90 21.88 -23.41 -1.43
N LYS A 91 21.21 -23.35 -2.59
CA LYS A 91 21.88 -23.18 -3.88
C LYS A 91 22.57 -21.83 -4.03
N LEU A 92 21.94 -20.76 -3.56
CA LEU A 92 22.53 -19.42 -3.50
C LEU A 92 23.81 -19.38 -2.65
N ILE A 93 23.82 -20.05 -1.49
CA ILE A 93 25.00 -20.14 -0.62
C ILE A 93 26.14 -20.97 -1.24
N GLU A 94 25.82 -21.99 -2.05
CA GLU A 94 26.83 -22.71 -2.83
C GLU A 94 27.55 -21.79 -3.84
N ILE A 95 26.83 -20.86 -4.48
CA ILE A 95 27.36 -19.91 -5.48
C ILE A 95 28.06 -18.75 -4.76
N ASN A 96 27.40 -18.16 -3.77
CA ASN A 96 27.85 -17.00 -3.02
C ASN A 96 27.57 -17.16 -1.53
N LYS A 97 28.59 -17.53 -0.76
CA LYS A 97 28.46 -17.74 0.69
C LYS A 97 28.02 -16.49 1.46
N ASP A 98 28.26 -15.33 0.90
CA ASP A 98 27.91 -14.04 1.51
C ASP A 98 26.54 -13.53 1.06
N ASN A 99 25.74 -14.30 0.31
CA ASN A 99 24.40 -13.89 -0.11
C ASN A 99 23.50 -13.66 1.12
N THR A 100 23.17 -12.38 1.37
CA THR A 100 22.47 -11.95 2.60
C THR A 100 21.04 -12.46 2.66
N THR A 101 20.27 -12.43 1.54
CA THR A 101 18.88 -12.91 1.53
C THR A 101 18.79 -14.39 1.85
N ALA A 102 19.63 -15.21 1.24
CA ALA A 102 19.70 -16.64 1.50
C ALA A 102 20.13 -16.94 2.94
N ASN A 103 21.18 -16.26 3.44
CA ASN A 103 21.64 -16.40 4.82
C ASN A 103 20.56 -16.05 5.84
N LEU A 104 19.77 -14.99 5.61
CA LEU A 104 18.69 -14.60 6.52
C LEU A 104 17.51 -15.57 6.47
N PHE A 105 17.18 -16.08 5.29
CA PHE A 105 16.18 -17.14 5.16
C PHE A 105 16.59 -18.38 5.98
N LEU A 106 17.80 -18.89 5.75
CA LEU A 106 18.31 -20.08 6.45
C LEU A 106 18.47 -19.85 7.96
N LEU A 107 18.84 -18.62 8.39
CA LEU A 107 18.87 -18.25 9.80
C LEU A 107 17.49 -18.45 10.45
N VAL A 108 16.42 -18.00 9.81
CA VAL A 108 15.05 -18.17 10.34
C VAL A 108 14.65 -19.64 10.37
N ASP A 109 14.98 -20.39 9.33
CA ASP A 109 14.69 -21.82 9.25
C ASP A 109 15.43 -22.61 10.34
N ASP A 110 16.76 -22.42 10.47
CA ASP A 110 17.58 -23.03 11.52
C ASP A 110 17.13 -22.62 12.93
N PHE A 111 16.74 -21.36 13.12
CA PHE A 111 16.22 -20.88 14.41
C PHE A 111 14.94 -21.61 14.81
N LEU A 112 14.04 -21.86 13.85
CA LEU A 112 12.80 -22.60 14.09
C LEU A 112 13.05 -24.09 14.35
N GLU A 113 13.99 -24.68 13.66
CA GLU A 113 14.40 -26.09 13.84
C GLU A 113 15.32 -26.30 15.07
N LYS A 114 15.63 -25.22 15.83
CA LYS A 114 16.53 -25.23 17.00
C LYS A 114 17.95 -25.77 16.69
N LYS A 115 18.38 -25.58 15.44
CA LYS A 115 19.75 -25.94 15.01
C LYS A 115 20.76 -24.90 15.52
N LYS A 116 22.04 -25.25 15.44
CA LYS A 116 23.13 -24.32 15.72
C LYS A 116 23.14 -23.25 14.62
N ILE A 117 22.91 -22.00 15.00
CA ILE A 117 22.92 -20.88 14.08
C ILE A 117 24.35 -20.46 13.81
N ASN A 118 24.81 -20.64 12.58
CA ASN A 118 26.07 -20.13 12.08
C ASN A 118 25.77 -18.88 11.24
N PHE A 119 25.30 -17.82 11.89
CA PHE A 119 25.08 -16.56 11.19
C PHE A 119 26.43 -15.89 10.93
N ILE A 120 26.84 -15.89 9.66
CA ILE A 120 28.01 -15.15 9.20
C ILE A 120 27.55 -13.71 9.05
N SER A 121 28.13 -12.80 9.82
CA SER A 121 27.86 -11.37 9.65
C SER A 121 28.25 -11.00 8.22
N SER A 122 27.30 -10.43 7.49
CA SER A 122 27.47 -10.04 6.11
C SER A 122 28.77 -9.26 5.86
N ASN A 123 29.35 -9.51 4.70
CA ASN A 123 30.44 -8.71 4.15
C ASN A 123 30.05 -7.20 4.22
N PRO A 124 30.90 -6.31 4.75
CA PRO A 124 30.64 -4.86 4.78
C PRO A 124 30.33 -4.23 3.42
N LYS A 125 30.57 -4.97 2.33
CA LYS A 125 30.25 -4.56 0.96
C LYS A 125 28.79 -4.82 0.56
N ASP A 126 28.08 -5.68 1.29
CA ASP A 126 26.66 -5.92 1.04
C ASP A 126 25.82 -4.80 1.69
N ARG A 127 25.13 -4.04 0.84
CA ARG A 127 24.31 -2.86 1.25
C ARG A 127 22.87 -3.22 1.61
N LEU A 128 22.52 -4.49 1.65
CA LEU A 128 21.14 -4.93 1.91
C LEU A 128 20.68 -4.56 3.33
N LEU A 129 21.56 -4.72 4.33
CA LEU A 129 21.25 -4.39 5.71
C LEU A 129 22.26 -3.43 6.31
N ASP A 130 21.75 -2.43 7.03
CA ASP A 130 22.56 -1.58 7.90
C ASP A 130 23.13 -2.40 9.09
N SER A 131 24.30 -2.01 9.58
CA SER A 131 24.96 -2.65 10.71
C SER A 131 24.10 -2.72 11.98
N SER A 132 23.19 -1.78 12.14
CA SER A 132 22.25 -1.75 13.29
C SER A 132 21.23 -2.89 13.24
N PHE A 133 20.75 -3.28 12.06
CA PHE A 133 19.88 -4.44 11.91
C PHE A 133 20.63 -5.74 12.20
N LEU A 134 21.88 -5.86 11.76
CA LEU A 134 22.73 -7.02 12.07
C LEU A 134 22.99 -7.13 13.57
N GLU A 135 23.25 -6.02 14.25
CA GLU A 135 23.38 -6.00 15.71
C GLU A 135 22.06 -6.40 16.38
N ALA A 136 20.92 -5.90 15.91
CA ALA A 136 19.60 -6.27 16.42
C ALA A 136 19.33 -7.79 16.27
N ILE A 137 19.65 -8.38 15.12
CA ILE A 137 19.58 -9.85 14.92
C ILE A 137 20.44 -10.56 15.98
N ASN A 138 21.69 -10.13 16.14
CA ASN A 138 22.64 -10.73 17.08
C ASN A 138 22.17 -10.68 18.55
N ILE A 139 21.41 -9.67 18.96
CA ILE A 139 20.79 -9.61 20.30
C ILE A 139 19.87 -10.80 20.56
N TRP A 140 19.18 -11.30 19.53
CA TRP A 140 18.17 -12.34 19.68
C TRP A 140 18.66 -13.76 19.40
N ILE A 141 19.67 -13.95 18.55
CA ILE A 141 20.19 -15.28 18.22
C ILE A 141 21.24 -15.78 19.23
N ASN A 142 21.99 -14.88 19.87
CA ASN A 142 23.05 -15.23 20.83
C ASN A 142 22.48 -15.31 22.25
N LYS A 143 22.17 -16.51 22.73
CA LYS A 143 21.55 -16.77 24.04
C LYS A 143 22.43 -16.32 25.21
N ASP A 144 23.73 -16.56 25.12
CA ASP A 144 24.67 -16.53 26.25
C ASP A 144 25.65 -15.36 26.24
N LYS A 145 25.56 -14.48 25.23
CA LYS A 145 26.51 -13.37 25.10
C LYS A 145 26.11 -12.23 26.04
N LYS A 146 26.84 -12.11 27.16
CA LYS A 146 26.77 -10.89 27.99
C LYS A 146 27.31 -9.71 27.17
N PHE A 147 26.50 -8.66 27.02
CA PHE A 147 26.94 -7.40 26.41
C PHE A 147 27.35 -6.38 27.47
N ASP A 148 28.29 -5.48 27.12
CA ASP A 148 28.65 -4.37 27.96
C ASP A 148 27.47 -3.38 28.06
N TYR A 149 26.71 -3.50 29.17
CA TYR A 149 25.52 -2.73 29.42
C TYR A 149 25.76 -1.21 29.34
N GLN A 150 26.86 -0.72 29.97
CA GLN A 150 27.09 0.73 30.05
C GLN A 150 27.43 1.32 28.68
N ASN A 151 28.35 0.69 27.97
CA ASN A 151 28.73 1.12 26.62
C ASN A 151 27.54 1.08 25.67
N LYS A 152 26.76 -0.03 25.67
CA LYS A 152 25.56 -0.13 24.83
C LYS A 152 24.49 0.90 25.19
N LEU A 153 24.28 1.17 26.48
CA LEU A 153 23.32 2.20 26.90
C LEU A 153 23.75 3.61 26.48
N GLN A 154 25.05 3.94 26.50
CA GLN A 154 25.52 5.24 26.08
C GLN A 154 25.34 5.49 24.59
N ASN A 155 25.62 4.49 23.76
CA ASN A 155 25.79 4.60 22.32
C ASN A 155 24.64 4.03 21.49
N CYS A 156 23.55 3.51 22.11
CA CYS A 156 22.48 2.92 21.34
C CYS A 156 21.64 3.95 20.57
N ILE A 157 21.43 3.69 19.29
CA ILE A 157 20.40 4.35 18.50
C ILE A 157 19.01 3.80 18.90
N PRO A 158 17.91 4.52 18.62
CA PRO A 158 16.56 4.12 19.08
C PRO A 158 16.16 2.69 18.77
N LEU A 159 16.47 2.18 17.57
CA LEU A 159 16.24 0.80 17.19
C LEU A 159 16.93 -0.17 18.16
N LEU A 160 18.21 0.01 18.39
CA LEU A 160 19.00 -0.85 19.29
C LEU A 160 18.57 -0.70 20.74
N CYS A 161 18.27 0.54 21.20
CA CYS A 161 17.70 0.77 22.53
C CYS A 161 16.43 -0.04 22.74
N LEU A 162 15.54 -0.11 21.73
CA LEU A 162 14.31 -0.89 21.79
C LEU A 162 14.61 -2.38 21.96
N HIS A 163 15.49 -2.96 21.12
CA HIS A 163 15.82 -4.37 21.18
C HIS A 163 16.57 -4.78 22.43
N TYR A 164 17.53 -3.97 22.89
CA TYR A 164 18.20 -4.20 24.20
C TYR A 164 17.21 -4.11 25.36
N GLY A 165 16.32 -3.11 25.35
CA GLY A 165 15.28 -2.95 26.36
C GLY A 165 14.35 -4.17 26.43
N MET A 166 13.85 -4.63 25.28
CA MET A 166 12.99 -5.82 25.22
C MET A 166 13.73 -7.09 25.68
N LYS A 167 14.97 -7.28 25.23
CA LYS A 167 15.78 -8.45 25.64
C LYS A 167 16.02 -8.47 27.13
N LEU A 168 16.42 -7.34 27.73
CA LEU A 168 16.61 -7.22 29.17
C LEU A 168 15.32 -7.41 29.96
N LEU A 169 14.18 -6.96 29.42
CA LEU A 169 12.88 -7.16 30.05
C LEU A 169 12.50 -8.65 30.05
N LEU A 170 12.74 -9.33 28.94
CA LEU A 170 12.56 -10.78 28.81
C LEU A 170 13.47 -11.55 29.80
N ASP A 171 14.71 -11.12 29.98
CA ASP A 171 15.68 -11.71 30.90
C ASP A 171 15.44 -11.30 32.37
N GLY A 172 14.33 -10.62 32.70
CA GLY A 172 13.95 -10.21 34.05
C GLY A 172 14.72 -9.02 34.62
N GLN A 173 15.62 -8.38 33.85
CA GLN A 173 16.47 -7.27 34.30
C GLN A 173 15.75 -5.90 34.18
N LYS A 174 14.61 -5.75 34.88
CA LYS A 174 13.68 -4.62 34.74
C LYS A 174 14.34 -3.24 34.82
N LYS A 175 15.21 -2.98 35.82
CA LYS A 175 15.86 -1.66 36.00
C LYS A 175 16.72 -1.28 34.79
N LYS A 176 17.48 -2.24 34.27
CA LYS A 176 18.32 -2.02 33.09
C LYS A 176 17.48 -1.82 31.83
N ALA A 177 16.42 -2.64 31.67
CA ALA A 177 15.47 -2.48 30.56
C ALA A 177 14.86 -1.09 30.54
N GLN A 178 14.43 -0.57 31.69
CA GLN A 178 13.84 0.76 31.81
C GLN A 178 14.78 1.87 31.33
N ALA A 179 16.07 1.75 31.64
CA ALA A 179 17.07 2.75 31.21
C ALA A 179 17.17 2.84 29.67
N PHE A 180 17.08 1.70 28.96
CA PHE A 180 17.05 1.70 27.50
C PHE A 180 15.74 2.28 26.94
N PHE A 181 14.58 1.90 27.49
CA PHE A 181 13.29 2.47 27.07
C PHE A 181 13.20 3.98 27.29
N ASN A 182 13.81 4.51 28.36
CA ASN A 182 13.82 5.94 28.63
C ASN A 182 14.67 6.75 27.64
N LYS A 183 15.57 6.11 26.88
CA LYS A 183 16.34 6.77 25.82
C LYS A 183 15.59 6.93 24.50
N ILE A 184 14.44 6.26 24.35
CA ILE A 184 13.65 6.33 23.12
C ILE A 184 12.74 7.53 23.19
N ASP A 185 13.00 8.53 22.34
CA ASP A 185 12.14 9.72 22.20
C ASP A 185 10.89 9.37 21.39
N THR A 186 9.74 9.33 22.07
CA THR A 186 8.44 9.01 21.45
C THR A 186 7.89 10.08 20.55
N GLN A 187 8.36 11.32 20.67
CA GLN A 187 7.92 12.42 19.80
C GLN A 187 8.59 12.32 18.42
N LYS A 188 9.85 11.88 18.41
CA LYS A 188 10.61 11.66 17.15
C LYS A 188 10.30 10.33 16.46
N PHE A 189 9.92 9.30 17.23
CA PHE A 189 9.58 7.96 16.73
C PHE A 189 8.08 7.71 16.85
N SER A 190 7.32 8.15 15.86
CA SER A 190 5.85 8.10 15.84
C SER A 190 5.26 6.71 15.47
N SER A 191 6.09 5.68 15.23
CA SER A 191 5.60 4.35 14.90
C SER A 191 4.66 3.80 15.97
N THR A 192 3.45 3.41 15.56
CA THR A 192 2.45 2.77 16.44
C THR A 192 3.06 1.60 17.21
N ARG A 193 3.86 0.76 16.55
CA ARG A 193 4.49 -0.40 17.18
C ARG A 193 5.47 -0.05 18.29
N VAL A 194 6.30 0.97 18.10
CA VAL A 194 7.23 1.45 19.14
C VAL A 194 6.47 1.97 20.36
N LYS A 195 5.38 2.71 20.14
CA LYS A 195 4.51 3.21 21.22
C LYS A 195 3.85 2.08 22.01
N GLU A 196 3.39 1.01 21.34
CA GLU A 196 2.84 -0.19 21.99
C GLU A 196 3.84 -0.88 22.92
N LEU A 197 5.07 -1.09 22.43
CA LEU A 197 6.13 -1.70 23.22
C LEU A 197 6.54 -0.83 24.40
N GLN A 198 6.52 0.50 24.23
CA GLN A 198 6.75 1.44 25.33
C GLN A 198 5.59 1.49 26.30
N LEU A 199 4.34 1.40 25.84
CA LEU A 199 3.16 1.28 26.71
C LEU A 199 3.26 0.01 27.56
N TYR A 200 3.55 -1.13 26.90
CA TYR A 200 3.77 -2.39 27.61
C TYR A 200 4.87 -2.25 28.69
N SER A 201 6.02 -1.68 28.35
CA SER A 201 7.11 -1.48 29.31
C SER A 201 6.72 -0.56 30.46
N SER A 202 6.01 0.55 30.16
CA SER A 202 5.54 1.51 31.15
C SER A 202 4.58 0.87 32.16
N LEU A 203 3.68 0.01 31.70
CA LEU A 203 2.77 -0.75 32.56
C LEU A 203 3.54 -1.78 33.40
N LYS A 204 4.53 -2.47 32.85
CA LYS A 204 5.41 -3.40 33.60
C LYS A 204 6.26 -2.70 34.65
N PHE A 205 6.56 -1.41 34.48
CA PHE A 205 7.34 -0.59 35.42
C PHE A 205 6.43 0.25 36.36
N ASN A 206 5.11 0.08 36.30
CA ASN A 206 4.11 0.86 37.07
C ASN A 206 4.17 2.38 36.81
N ASN A 207 4.65 2.81 35.66
CA ASN A 207 4.65 4.22 35.25
C ASN A 207 3.31 4.59 34.61
N LYS A 208 2.30 4.85 35.45
CA LYS A 208 0.92 5.11 35.01
C LYS A 208 0.78 6.41 34.19
N THR A 209 1.57 7.45 34.51
CA THR A 209 1.53 8.73 33.80
C THR A 209 1.96 8.54 32.34
N LYS A 210 3.14 7.96 32.11
CA LYS A 210 3.62 7.70 30.77
C LYS A 210 2.73 6.69 30.01
N ALA A 211 2.18 5.71 30.72
CA ALA A 211 1.24 4.77 30.09
C ALA A 211 -0.02 5.46 29.58
N LYS A 212 -0.55 6.45 30.33
CA LYS A 212 -1.71 7.23 29.90
C LYS A 212 -1.41 8.09 28.66
N GLU A 213 -0.32 8.82 28.67
CA GLU A 213 0.15 9.63 27.53
C GLU A 213 0.33 8.77 26.24
N LEU A 214 0.96 7.60 26.40
CA LEU A 214 1.17 6.69 25.28
C LEU A 214 -0.14 6.12 24.75
N LEU A 215 -1.06 5.74 25.63
CA LEU A 215 -2.35 5.23 25.22
C LEU A 215 -3.18 6.27 24.46
N GLU A 216 -3.20 7.51 24.94
CA GLU A 216 -3.85 8.63 24.24
C GLU A 216 -3.22 8.89 22.88
N SER A 217 -1.89 8.75 22.76
CA SER A 217 -1.17 8.92 21.49
C SER A 217 -1.34 7.77 20.49
N LEU A 218 -1.77 6.60 20.94
CA LEU A 218 -1.96 5.42 20.08
C LEU A 218 -3.26 5.49 19.26
N SER A 219 -4.26 6.26 19.73
CA SER A 219 -5.54 6.46 19.03
C SER A 219 -6.10 5.14 18.49
N TYR A 220 -6.24 4.14 19.38
CA TYR A 220 -6.93 2.90 18.99
C TYR A 220 -8.40 3.23 18.67
N LYS A 221 -8.68 3.36 17.39
CA LYS A 221 -10.05 3.49 16.90
C LYS A 221 -10.58 2.09 16.68
N ASP A 222 -11.25 1.55 17.68
CA ASP A 222 -11.85 0.23 17.59
C ASP A 222 -13.36 0.27 17.88
N LEU A 223 -14.01 -0.88 17.65
CA LEU A 223 -15.43 -1.03 17.85
C LEU A 223 -15.82 -0.96 19.34
N ASN A 224 -14.87 -1.23 20.24
CA ASN A 224 -15.08 -1.32 21.68
C ASN A 224 -14.07 -0.44 22.44
N GLN A 225 -14.17 0.90 22.31
CA GLN A 225 -13.26 1.85 23.00
C GLN A 225 -13.08 1.57 24.51
N LYS A 226 -14.07 0.96 25.17
CA LYS A 226 -13.99 0.59 26.59
C LYS A 226 -12.95 -0.48 26.88
N ASP A 227 -12.61 -1.32 25.91
CA ASP A 227 -11.64 -2.41 26.08
C ASP A 227 -10.19 -1.91 26.07
N TYR A 228 -9.96 -0.68 25.58
CA TYR A 228 -8.63 -0.05 25.44
C TYR A 228 -8.39 1.07 26.47
N ASP A 229 -9.02 1.03 27.61
CA ASP A 229 -8.62 1.85 28.75
C ASP A 229 -7.39 1.24 29.48
N ILE A 230 -6.68 2.06 30.27
CA ILE A 230 -5.49 1.61 31.01
C ILE A 230 -5.81 0.43 31.93
N LYS A 231 -7.00 0.37 32.53
CA LYS A 231 -7.38 -0.68 33.47
C LYS A 231 -7.51 -2.03 32.76
N ASN A 232 -8.19 -2.04 31.62
CA ASN A 232 -8.40 -3.23 30.82
C ASN A 232 -7.10 -3.72 30.17
N ILE A 233 -6.30 -2.82 29.61
CA ILE A 233 -4.98 -3.16 29.05
C ILE A 233 -4.03 -3.68 30.15
N SER A 234 -4.05 -3.08 31.35
CA SER A 234 -3.23 -3.54 32.47
C SER A 234 -3.63 -4.95 32.95
N SER A 235 -4.89 -5.31 32.81
CA SER A 235 -5.39 -6.66 33.16
C SER A 235 -5.13 -7.69 32.05
N ASN A 236 -4.98 -7.25 30.79
CA ASN A 236 -4.70 -8.11 29.63
C ASN A 236 -3.65 -7.48 28.71
N LEU A 237 -2.38 -7.61 29.09
CA LEU A 237 -1.25 -7.05 28.34
C LEU A 237 -1.03 -7.71 26.97
N ASP A 238 -1.63 -8.87 26.72
CA ASP A 238 -1.49 -9.59 25.43
C ASP A 238 -2.12 -8.81 24.28
N ILE A 239 -3.05 -7.89 24.59
CA ILE A 239 -3.60 -6.95 23.60
C ILE A 239 -2.52 -6.13 22.91
N LEU A 240 -1.43 -5.77 23.61
CA LEU A 240 -0.30 -5.04 23.05
C LEU A 240 0.67 -5.92 22.26
N ASN A 241 0.36 -7.21 22.15
CA ASN A 241 1.17 -8.18 21.41
C ASN A 241 2.66 -8.13 21.83
N PRO A 242 2.98 -8.30 23.16
CA PRO A 242 4.31 -8.07 23.69
C PRO A 242 5.33 -9.11 23.21
N VAL A 243 6.63 -8.81 23.39
CA VAL A 243 7.72 -9.75 23.15
C VAL A 243 7.85 -10.64 24.38
N LEU A 244 7.48 -11.91 24.25
CA LEU A 244 7.48 -12.91 25.33
C LEU A 244 8.54 -13.98 25.15
N THR A 245 9.12 -14.10 23.96
CA THR A 245 10.14 -15.09 23.61
C THR A 245 11.26 -14.48 22.76
N GLN A 246 12.38 -15.17 22.65
CA GLN A 246 13.44 -14.78 21.72
C GLN A 246 12.95 -14.76 20.26
N LYS A 247 12.04 -15.69 19.95
CA LYS A 247 11.42 -15.81 18.64
C LYS A 247 10.59 -14.56 18.30
N ASP A 248 9.84 -14.03 19.27
CA ASP A 248 9.08 -12.78 19.08
C ASP A 248 10.03 -11.59 18.89
N GLY A 249 11.13 -11.55 19.63
CA GLY A 249 12.13 -10.50 19.49
C GLY A 249 12.83 -10.50 18.12
N LEU A 250 13.15 -11.68 17.59
CA LEU A 250 13.69 -11.81 16.24
C LEU A 250 12.64 -11.41 15.18
N ALA A 251 11.35 -11.74 15.41
CA ALA A 251 10.25 -11.29 14.55
C ALA A 251 10.12 -9.77 14.52
N GLU A 252 10.34 -9.08 15.66
CA GLU A 252 10.37 -7.61 15.72
C GLU A 252 11.53 -7.01 14.89
N VAL A 253 12.70 -7.67 14.85
CA VAL A 253 13.79 -7.20 13.99
C VAL A 253 13.36 -7.24 12.52
N PHE A 254 12.80 -8.35 12.07
CA PHE A 254 12.33 -8.47 10.69
C PHE A 254 11.16 -7.54 10.37
N TYR A 255 10.29 -7.23 11.34
CA TYR A 255 9.29 -6.16 11.21
C TYR A 255 9.94 -4.79 10.97
N ASN A 256 10.98 -4.44 11.73
CA ASN A 256 11.68 -3.16 11.57
C ASN A 256 12.39 -3.07 10.21
N ILE A 257 13.01 -4.16 9.74
CA ILE A 257 13.62 -4.23 8.41
C ILE A 257 12.54 -4.08 7.32
N SER A 258 11.44 -4.81 7.44
CA SER A 258 10.29 -4.73 6.53
C SER A 258 9.72 -3.30 6.45
N SER A 259 9.53 -2.65 7.61
CA SER A 259 9.05 -1.27 7.70
C SER A 259 10.02 -0.27 7.07
N TRP A 260 11.32 -0.47 7.22
CA TRP A 260 12.33 0.37 6.61
C TRP A 260 12.33 0.27 5.08
N TYR A 261 12.17 -0.95 4.53
CA TYR A 261 12.02 -1.14 3.08
C TYR A 261 10.70 -0.59 2.54
N TYR A 262 9.61 -0.72 3.30
CA TYR A 262 8.32 -0.13 2.96
C TYR A 262 8.40 1.38 2.78
N GLN A 263 9.09 2.09 3.70
CA GLN A 263 9.30 3.54 3.64
C GLN A 263 10.19 4.00 2.48
N LYS A 264 10.88 3.07 1.81
CA LYS A 264 11.71 3.32 0.63
C LYS A 264 11.06 2.85 -0.67
N ASP A 265 9.78 2.51 -0.64
CA ASP A 265 9.00 1.98 -1.76
C ASP A 265 9.55 0.67 -2.34
N LEU A 266 10.38 -0.03 -1.56
CA LEU A 266 10.96 -1.32 -1.93
C LEU A 266 10.07 -2.46 -1.41
N TYR A 267 8.82 -2.52 -1.89
CA TYR A 267 7.76 -3.38 -1.34
C TYR A 267 8.06 -4.87 -1.42
N LYS A 268 8.75 -5.36 -2.45
CA LYS A 268 9.15 -6.77 -2.54
C LYS A 268 10.07 -7.18 -1.38
N PHE A 269 11.04 -6.33 -1.01
CA PHE A 269 11.89 -6.57 0.17
C PHE A 269 11.08 -6.46 1.46
N SER A 270 10.15 -5.50 1.56
CA SER A 270 9.23 -5.39 2.69
C SER A 270 8.45 -6.70 2.87
N ILE A 271 7.91 -7.28 1.80
CA ILE A 271 7.17 -8.54 1.84
C ILE A 271 8.08 -9.70 2.26
N PHE A 272 9.27 -9.80 1.68
CA PHE A 272 10.23 -10.86 2.03
C PHE A 272 10.51 -10.88 3.54
N PHE A 273 10.94 -9.75 4.10
CA PHE A 273 11.23 -9.65 5.53
C PHE A 273 9.97 -9.78 6.40
N GLY A 274 8.84 -9.26 5.92
CA GLY A 274 7.54 -9.40 6.58
C GLY A 274 7.10 -10.85 6.69
N LYS A 275 7.27 -11.64 5.65
CA LYS A 275 6.99 -13.08 5.66
C LYS A 275 7.92 -13.83 6.63
N LEU A 276 9.22 -13.51 6.67
CA LEU A 276 10.14 -14.08 7.67
C LEU A 276 9.71 -13.73 9.10
N SER A 277 9.26 -12.50 9.34
CA SER A 277 8.70 -12.07 10.62
C SER A 277 7.47 -12.89 11.01
N LEU A 278 6.51 -13.08 10.10
CA LEU A 278 5.30 -13.87 10.36
C LEU A 278 5.55 -15.38 10.47
N ARG A 279 6.57 -15.90 9.82
CA ARG A 279 7.02 -17.28 10.02
C ARG A 279 7.51 -17.52 11.45
N LEU A 280 8.20 -16.53 12.03
CA LEU A 280 8.61 -16.54 13.43
C LEU A 280 7.42 -16.32 14.38
N ARG A 281 6.52 -15.38 14.05
CA ARG A 281 5.41 -15.00 14.93
C ARG A 281 4.12 -14.77 14.13
N LYS A 282 3.25 -15.80 14.08
CA LYS A 282 2.03 -15.81 13.27
C LYS A 282 0.96 -14.80 13.71
N ASP A 283 0.92 -14.44 15.00
CA ASP A 283 -0.05 -13.53 15.61
C ASP A 283 0.41 -12.07 15.63
N PHE A 284 1.43 -11.70 14.86
CA PHE A 284 2.00 -10.37 14.86
C PHE A 284 1.15 -9.37 14.05
N ASN A 285 0.23 -8.69 14.73
CA ASN A 285 -0.76 -7.81 14.12
C ASN A 285 -0.17 -6.63 13.32
N ALA A 286 0.83 -5.94 13.90
CA ALA A 286 1.48 -4.82 13.21
C ALA A 286 2.14 -5.27 11.89
N MET A 287 2.76 -6.47 11.90
CA MET A 287 3.38 -7.04 10.71
C MET A 287 2.35 -7.47 9.67
N ARG A 288 1.23 -8.08 10.11
CA ARG A 288 0.14 -8.43 9.19
C ARG A 288 -0.39 -7.20 8.45
N LEU A 289 -0.61 -6.09 9.16
CA LEU A 289 -1.08 -4.85 8.54
C LEU A 289 -0.07 -4.32 7.52
N LEU A 290 1.21 -4.21 7.89
CA LEU A 290 2.28 -3.75 7.01
C LEU A 290 2.42 -4.65 5.78
N LEU A 291 2.33 -5.96 5.97
CA LEU A 291 2.43 -6.93 4.88
C LEU A 291 1.26 -6.83 3.91
N ALA A 292 0.03 -6.67 4.43
CA ALA A 292 -1.15 -6.48 3.59
C ALA A 292 -1.06 -5.19 2.76
N SER A 293 -0.61 -4.07 3.37
CA SER A 293 -0.35 -2.83 2.64
C SER A 293 0.76 -2.98 1.60
N SER A 294 1.80 -3.76 1.89
CA SER A 294 2.88 -4.01 0.91
C SER A 294 2.38 -4.83 -0.29
N PHE A 295 1.48 -5.78 -0.07
CA PHE A 295 0.85 -6.55 -1.15
C PHE A 295 -0.08 -5.69 -2.02
N GLU A 296 -0.85 -4.78 -1.41
CA GLU A 296 -1.69 -3.82 -2.13
C GLU A 296 -0.86 -3.01 -3.13
N LEU A 297 0.27 -2.46 -2.68
CA LEU A 297 1.15 -1.59 -3.47
C LEU A 297 1.90 -2.28 -4.62
N ILE A 298 1.86 -3.61 -4.70
CA ILE A 298 2.38 -4.38 -5.84
C ILE A 298 1.28 -5.16 -6.59
N ASP A 299 0.03 -4.71 -6.47
CA ASP A 299 -1.15 -5.28 -7.13
C ASP A 299 -1.41 -6.78 -6.81
N LEU A 300 -1.00 -7.24 -5.63
CA LEU A 300 -1.30 -8.58 -5.11
C LEU A 300 -2.48 -8.54 -4.11
N GLU A 301 -3.59 -7.97 -4.53
CA GLU A 301 -4.78 -7.72 -3.70
C GLU A 301 -5.34 -8.99 -3.04
N ASN A 302 -5.31 -10.14 -3.73
CA ASN A 302 -5.79 -11.40 -3.16
C ASN A 302 -4.97 -11.84 -1.95
N ASN A 303 -3.65 -11.64 -1.97
CA ASN A 303 -2.76 -11.93 -0.84
C ASN A 303 -3.03 -10.96 0.31
N ALA A 304 -3.27 -9.69 0.01
CA ALA A 304 -3.66 -8.69 1.00
C ALA A 304 -5.01 -9.04 1.66
N ASP A 305 -6.07 -9.35 0.88
CA ASP A 305 -7.40 -9.71 1.39
C ASP A 305 -7.36 -11.00 2.24
N GLU A 306 -6.55 -11.99 1.88
CA GLU A 306 -6.36 -13.19 2.69
C GLU A 306 -5.85 -12.86 4.11
N ILE A 307 -4.88 -11.96 4.22
CA ILE A 307 -4.31 -11.55 5.51
C ILE A 307 -5.34 -10.77 6.34
N VAL A 308 -6.04 -9.80 5.73
CA VAL A 308 -6.97 -8.91 6.45
C VAL A 308 -8.26 -9.62 6.84
N SER A 309 -8.71 -10.60 6.05
CA SER A 309 -9.96 -11.35 6.32
C SER A 309 -9.89 -12.24 7.55
N GLN A 310 -8.69 -12.61 8.01
CA GLN A 310 -8.46 -13.48 9.16
C GLN A 310 -8.47 -12.74 10.51
N VAL A 311 -8.62 -11.41 10.51
CA VAL A 311 -8.55 -10.59 11.72
C VAL A 311 -9.93 -10.46 12.35
N ASN A 312 -10.05 -10.78 13.65
CA ASN A 312 -11.30 -10.69 14.37
C ASN A 312 -11.57 -9.28 14.95
N THR A 313 -12.83 -9.01 15.31
CA THR A 313 -13.30 -7.71 15.79
C THR A 313 -12.68 -7.24 17.12
N LYS A 314 -12.05 -8.16 17.89
CA LYS A 314 -11.36 -7.82 19.16
C LYS A 314 -9.92 -7.39 18.94
N ASN A 315 -9.43 -7.41 17.68
CA ASN A 315 -8.06 -6.99 17.38
C ASN A 315 -7.95 -5.46 17.44
N PRO A 316 -6.95 -4.88 18.12
CA PRO A 316 -6.75 -3.42 18.18
C PRO A 316 -6.54 -2.75 16.82
N TYR A 317 -6.12 -3.52 15.84
CA TYR A 317 -5.95 -3.04 14.46
C TYR A 317 -7.18 -3.28 13.58
N TYR A 318 -8.29 -3.83 14.12
CA TYR A 318 -9.42 -4.27 13.31
C TYR A 318 -9.94 -3.19 12.36
N MET A 319 -10.11 -1.95 12.84
CA MET A 319 -10.58 -0.85 11.99
C MET A 319 -9.59 -0.51 10.87
N LYS A 320 -8.28 -0.62 11.12
CA LYS A 320 -7.26 -0.41 10.09
C LYS A 320 -7.31 -1.52 9.03
N PHE A 321 -7.46 -2.77 9.46
CA PHE A 321 -7.64 -3.89 8.55
C PHE A 321 -8.95 -3.79 7.76
N LEU A 322 -10.03 -3.36 8.38
CA LEU A 322 -11.31 -3.18 7.71
C LEU A 322 -11.25 -2.09 6.64
N LYS A 323 -10.60 -0.95 6.94
CA LYS A 323 -10.37 0.12 5.96
C LYS A 323 -9.55 -0.38 4.77
N LEU A 324 -8.45 -1.06 5.04
CA LEU A 324 -7.62 -1.67 4.00
C LEU A 324 -8.43 -2.69 3.17
N ARG A 325 -9.26 -3.50 3.81
CA ARG A 325 -10.10 -4.45 3.10
C ARG A 325 -11.12 -3.79 2.20
N VAL A 326 -11.66 -2.64 2.60
CA VAL A 326 -12.58 -1.85 1.76
C VAL A 326 -11.84 -1.27 0.56
N SER A 327 -10.60 -0.74 0.71
CA SER A 327 -9.81 -0.21 -0.40
C SER A 327 -9.43 -1.28 -1.43
N LEU A 328 -9.07 -2.48 -0.96
CA LEU A 328 -8.70 -3.61 -1.83
C LEU A 328 -9.85 -4.14 -2.73
N ASN A 329 -11.08 -3.80 -2.41
CA ASN A 329 -12.25 -4.42 -3.05
C ASN A 329 -12.91 -3.48 -4.06
N ASP A 330 -12.15 -2.93 -5.01
CA ASP A 330 -12.69 -2.08 -6.08
C ASP A 330 -13.60 -2.83 -7.06
N GLU A 331 -13.48 -4.14 -7.20
CA GLU A 331 -14.41 -4.93 -7.99
C GLU A 331 -15.76 -5.10 -7.29
N ILE A 332 -16.86 -4.80 -8.00
CA ILE A 332 -18.25 -4.88 -7.50
C ILE A 332 -18.58 -6.23 -6.83
N LYS A 333 -18.04 -7.35 -7.33
CA LYS A 333 -18.28 -8.69 -6.76
C LYS A 333 -17.66 -8.87 -5.38
N LYS A 334 -16.58 -8.17 -5.06
CA LYS A 334 -15.91 -8.25 -3.76
C LYS A 334 -16.56 -7.31 -2.74
N LYS A 335 -17.03 -6.13 -3.15
CA LYS A 335 -17.81 -5.18 -2.31
C LYS A 335 -19.06 -5.83 -1.72
N ASN A 336 -19.72 -6.71 -2.48
CA ASN A 336 -20.88 -7.46 -2.01
C ASN A 336 -20.62 -8.38 -0.80
N LYS A 337 -19.36 -8.73 -0.49
CA LYS A 337 -19.01 -9.51 0.69
C LYS A 337 -18.80 -8.64 1.94
N ILE A 338 -18.35 -7.40 1.76
CA ILE A 338 -18.03 -6.50 2.88
C ILE A 338 -19.26 -5.75 3.34
N LYS A 339 -20.18 -5.42 2.45
CA LYS A 339 -21.40 -4.66 2.76
C LYS A 339 -22.25 -5.30 3.86
N PRO A 340 -22.62 -6.60 3.82
CA PRO A 340 -23.35 -7.25 4.89
C PRO A 340 -22.61 -7.23 6.24
N LEU A 341 -21.28 -7.36 6.21
CA LEU A 341 -20.45 -7.27 7.41
C LEU A 341 -20.50 -5.87 8.02
N LEU A 342 -20.40 -4.82 7.21
CA LEU A 342 -20.51 -3.44 7.68
C LEU A 342 -21.91 -3.14 8.24
N GLU A 343 -22.97 -3.61 7.60
CA GLU A 343 -24.35 -3.46 8.05
C GLU A 343 -24.57 -4.13 9.42
N GLU A 344 -24.05 -5.34 9.61
CA GLU A 344 -24.08 -6.03 10.90
C GLU A 344 -23.28 -5.29 11.97
N LEU A 345 -22.08 -4.82 11.65
CA LEU A 345 -21.23 -4.06 12.57
C LEU A 345 -21.89 -2.74 12.98
N ILE A 346 -22.50 -2.02 12.03
CA ILE A 346 -23.24 -0.77 12.31
C ILE A 346 -24.42 -1.03 13.23
N LYS A 347 -25.16 -2.14 13.03
CA LYS A 347 -26.26 -2.53 13.90
C LYS A 347 -25.81 -2.76 15.34
N ASN A 348 -24.65 -3.38 15.51
CA ASN A 348 -24.05 -3.67 16.82
C ASN A 348 -23.35 -2.44 17.44
N HIS A 349 -22.87 -1.50 16.62
CA HIS A 349 -22.13 -0.30 17.03
C HIS A 349 -22.70 0.97 16.37
N PRO A 350 -23.97 1.36 16.65
CA PRO A 350 -24.68 2.41 15.91
C PRO A 350 -24.07 3.81 16.03
N LYS A 351 -23.23 4.04 17.06
CA LYS A 351 -22.50 5.30 17.26
C LYS A 351 -21.13 5.34 16.60
N ASN A 352 -20.67 4.23 15.99
CA ASN A 352 -19.39 4.21 15.29
C ASN A 352 -19.55 4.85 13.91
N TRP A 353 -19.19 6.12 13.80
CA TRP A 353 -19.31 6.88 12.55
C TRP A 353 -18.33 6.40 11.46
N GLU A 354 -17.16 5.83 11.82
CA GLU A 354 -16.20 5.32 10.83
C GLU A 354 -16.77 4.14 10.02
N LEU A 355 -17.53 3.24 10.65
CA LEU A 355 -18.23 2.17 9.94
C LEU A 355 -19.26 2.70 8.94
N LYS A 356 -19.98 3.76 9.34
CA LYS A 356 -20.99 4.40 8.47
C LYS A 356 -20.31 5.11 7.29
N ILE A 357 -19.14 5.74 7.47
CA ILE A 357 -18.34 6.30 6.36
C ILE A 357 -17.98 5.20 5.37
N LEU A 358 -17.42 4.08 5.83
CA LEU A 358 -17.03 2.99 4.95
C LEU A 358 -18.20 2.46 4.12
N LEU A 359 -19.37 2.31 4.73
CA LEU A 359 -20.59 1.89 4.02
C LEU A 359 -21.10 2.96 3.05
N ALA A 360 -21.04 4.25 3.45
CA ALA A 360 -21.45 5.37 2.61
C ALA A 360 -20.54 5.50 1.36
N ASP A 361 -19.23 5.31 1.52
CA ASP A 361 -18.27 5.29 0.41
C ASP A 361 -18.56 4.14 -0.56
N ILE A 362 -18.87 2.94 -0.05
CA ILE A 362 -19.30 1.81 -0.89
C ILE A 362 -20.58 2.17 -1.65
N TYR A 363 -21.59 2.70 -0.99
CA TYR A 363 -22.83 3.12 -1.65
C TYR A 363 -22.57 4.18 -2.74
N ARG A 364 -21.70 5.15 -2.49
CA ARG A 364 -21.33 6.17 -3.46
C ARG A 364 -20.66 5.57 -4.69
N THR A 365 -19.72 4.63 -4.51
CA THR A 365 -19.05 3.95 -5.63
C THR A 365 -19.98 3.02 -6.41
N GLU A 366 -20.98 2.42 -5.74
CA GLU A 366 -22.06 1.63 -6.38
C GLU A 366 -23.15 2.50 -7.03
N LYS A 367 -22.99 3.83 -7.02
CA LYS A 367 -23.96 4.83 -7.52
C LYS A 367 -25.30 4.83 -6.74
N ASN A 368 -25.34 4.25 -5.54
CA ASN A 368 -26.45 4.38 -4.60
C ASN A 368 -26.30 5.69 -3.82
N TYR A 369 -26.49 6.80 -4.52
CA TYR A 369 -26.24 8.14 -3.97
C TYR A 369 -27.18 8.49 -2.81
N ASP A 370 -28.46 8.10 -2.86
CA ASP A 370 -29.40 8.38 -1.78
C ASP A 370 -29.03 7.64 -0.48
N GLY A 371 -28.61 6.39 -0.57
CA GLY A 371 -28.09 5.61 0.57
C GLY A 371 -26.83 6.25 1.17
N SER A 372 -25.91 6.66 0.32
CA SER A 372 -24.67 7.36 0.68
C SER A 372 -24.96 8.69 1.39
N ILE A 373 -25.80 9.55 0.80
CA ILE A 373 -26.22 10.85 1.36
C ILE A 373 -26.85 10.69 2.74
N ASN A 374 -27.73 9.68 2.89
CA ASN A 374 -28.38 9.40 4.18
C ASN A 374 -27.36 9.06 5.28
N LEU A 375 -26.39 8.18 4.99
CA LEU A 375 -25.35 7.80 5.95
C LEU A 375 -24.45 8.97 6.32
N TYR A 376 -23.93 9.73 5.33
CA TYR A 376 -23.11 10.92 5.59
C TYR A 376 -23.89 11.95 6.44
N SER A 377 -25.17 12.16 6.17
CA SER A 377 -25.99 13.11 6.92
C SER A 377 -26.21 12.70 8.38
N GLN A 378 -26.26 11.39 8.65
CA GLN A 378 -26.39 10.88 10.03
C GLN A 378 -25.14 11.09 10.89
N ILE A 379 -23.97 11.21 10.28
CA ILE A 379 -22.70 11.22 11.00
C ILE A 379 -22.04 12.59 11.10
N ILE A 380 -22.54 13.58 10.36
CA ILE A 380 -21.86 14.88 10.22
C ILE A 380 -21.70 15.59 11.57
N GLU A 381 -22.63 15.38 12.51
CA GLU A 381 -22.55 15.94 13.86
C GLU A 381 -21.64 15.10 14.80
N ASP A 382 -21.47 13.82 14.51
CA ASP A 382 -20.69 12.89 15.36
C ASP A 382 -19.20 12.89 15.00
N VAL A 383 -18.84 13.40 13.82
CA VAL A 383 -17.44 13.44 13.33
C VAL A 383 -16.71 14.62 13.95
N LEU A 384 -15.42 14.40 14.30
CA LEU A 384 -14.54 15.46 14.80
C LEU A 384 -14.41 16.58 13.76
N ASP A 385 -14.35 17.83 14.23
CA ASP A 385 -14.33 19.02 13.35
C ASP A 385 -13.23 18.97 12.30
N GLU A 386 -12.06 18.46 12.65
CA GLU A 386 -10.93 18.26 11.73
C GLU A 386 -11.20 17.33 10.54
N ASN A 387 -12.21 16.45 10.66
CA ASN A 387 -12.57 15.47 9.64
C ASN A 387 -13.89 15.81 8.91
N LYS A 388 -14.64 16.81 9.36
CA LYS A 388 -15.94 17.17 8.77
C LYS A 388 -15.84 17.56 7.31
N TRP A 389 -14.74 18.19 6.89
CA TRP A 389 -14.53 18.58 5.51
C TRP A 389 -14.67 17.41 4.53
N SER A 390 -14.09 16.24 4.89
CA SER A 390 -14.12 15.05 4.03
C SER A 390 -15.53 14.47 3.88
N ILE A 391 -16.37 14.61 4.91
CA ILE A 391 -17.77 14.18 4.86
C ILE A 391 -18.61 15.12 3.99
N PHE A 392 -18.43 16.44 4.15
CA PHE A 392 -19.07 17.43 3.26
C PHE A 392 -18.62 17.21 1.81
N TYR A 393 -17.33 17.02 1.56
CA TYR A 393 -16.80 16.74 0.24
C TYR A 393 -17.44 15.48 -0.39
N SER A 394 -17.44 14.37 0.32
CA SER A 394 -18.01 13.10 -0.17
C SER A 394 -19.52 13.16 -0.36
N ARG A 395 -20.26 13.86 0.54
CA ARG A 395 -21.70 14.06 0.40
C ARG A 395 -22.01 15.03 -0.74
N GLY A 396 -21.20 16.07 -0.90
CA GLY A 396 -21.30 17.01 -2.02
C GLY A 396 -21.15 16.31 -3.37
N ILE A 397 -20.17 15.39 -3.51
CA ILE A 397 -20.03 14.52 -4.69
C ILE A 397 -21.29 13.69 -4.92
N ALA A 398 -21.85 13.07 -3.86
CA ALA A 398 -23.05 12.24 -3.97
C ALA A 398 -24.28 13.08 -4.37
N TYR A 399 -24.42 14.30 -3.87
CA TYR A 399 -25.47 15.24 -4.30
C TYR A 399 -25.28 15.65 -5.76
N GLU A 400 -24.04 15.97 -6.19
CA GLU A 400 -23.74 16.34 -7.58
C GLU A 400 -24.12 15.21 -8.52
N ARG A 401 -23.67 13.98 -8.24
CA ARG A 401 -23.96 12.80 -9.06
C ARG A 401 -25.42 12.39 -9.07
N SER A 402 -26.21 12.82 -8.07
CA SER A 402 -27.68 12.64 -8.02
C SER A 402 -28.46 13.83 -8.57
N ASN A 403 -27.80 14.76 -9.28
CA ASN A 403 -28.39 15.97 -9.87
C ASN A 403 -29.06 16.93 -8.84
N LYS A 404 -28.55 16.98 -7.62
CA LYS A 404 -29.01 17.88 -6.54
C LYS A 404 -27.98 19.00 -6.34
N TRP A 405 -27.77 19.80 -7.38
CA TRP A 405 -26.66 20.75 -7.48
C TRP A 405 -26.58 21.75 -6.34
N GLU A 406 -27.68 22.39 -5.96
CA GLU A 406 -27.69 23.43 -4.91
C GLU A 406 -27.11 22.90 -3.61
N LYS A 407 -27.48 21.65 -3.22
CA LYS A 407 -26.94 20.99 -2.04
C LYS A 407 -25.50 20.56 -2.21
N ALA A 408 -25.14 20.15 -3.43
CA ALA A 408 -23.76 19.79 -3.76
C ALA A 408 -22.83 20.99 -3.60
N GLU A 409 -23.22 22.15 -4.16
CA GLU A 409 -22.44 23.38 -4.09
C GLU A 409 -22.28 23.86 -2.63
N GLU A 410 -23.36 23.79 -1.82
CA GLU A 410 -23.31 24.12 -0.40
C GLU A 410 -22.29 23.25 0.35
N ASP A 411 -22.35 21.93 0.19
CA ASP A 411 -21.45 21.00 0.84
C ASP A 411 -19.99 21.16 0.36
N LEU A 412 -19.77 21.34 -0.95
CA LEU A 412 -18.42 21.52 -1.52
C LEU A 412 -17.80 22.85 -1.04
N LYS A 413 -18.58 23.93 -0.95
CA LYS A 413 -18.13 25.20 -0.36
C LYS A 413 -17.80 25.06 1.11
N MET A 414 -18.61 24.30 1.87
CA MET A 414 -18.32 24.01 3.27
C MET A 414 -17.02 23.21 3.41
N ALA A 415 -16.82 22.17 2.59
CA ALA A 415 -15.58 21.39 2.58
C ALA A 415 -14.35 22.29 2.29
N MET A 416 -14.45 23.18 1.28
CA MET A 416 -13.40 24.15 0.96
C MET A 416 -13.15 25.16 2.08
N THR A 417 -14.19 25.57 2.82
CA THR A 417 -14.04 26.47 3.97
C THR A 417 -13.28 25.81 5.10
N LEU A 418 -13.56 24.54 5.37
CA LEU A 418 -12.90 23.76 6.42
C LEU A 418 -11.48 23.32 6.02
N GLN A 419 -11.23 23.12 4.72
CA GLN A 419 -9.93 22.69 4.18
C GLN A 419 -9.56 23.55 2.95
N PRO A 420 -9.15 24.81 3.16
CA PRO A 420 -8.99 25.78 2.08
C PRO A 420 -7.79 25.56 1.16
N ASN A 421 -6.88 24.65 1.53
CA ASN A 421 -5.67 24.31 0.78
C ASN A 421 -5.64 22.86 0.31
N ASP A 422 -6.79 22.19 0.25
CA ASP A 422 -6.87 20.88 -0.37
C ASP A 422 -7.12 21.06 -1.89
N PRO A 423 -6.15 20.66 -2.75
CA PRO A 423 -6.25 20.87 -4.18
C PRO A 423 -7.40 20.11 -4.82
N TYR A 424 -7.78 18.95 -4.26
CA TYR A 424 -8.85 18.10 -4.81
C TYR A 424 -10.23 18.67 -4.50
N VAL A 425 -10.44 19.21 -3.30
CA VAL A 425 -11.69 19.90 -2.95
C VAL A 425 -11.88 21.14 -3.83
N ILE A 426 -10.81 21.93 -3.98
CA ILE A 426 -10.82 23.13 -4.83
C ILE A 426 -11.14 22.74 -6.28
N ASN A 427 -10.42 21.78 -6.81
CA ASN A 427 -10.58 21.29 -8.18
C ASN A 427 -12.00 20.78 -8.45
N TYR A 428 -12.56 19.95 -7.55
CA TYR A 428 -13.87 19.36 -7.76
C TYR A 428 -14.98 20.43 -7.81
N LEU A 429 -14.95 21.41 -6.89
CA LEU A 429 -15.92 22.51 -6.90
C LEU A 429 -15.79 23.35 -8.17
N ALA A 430 -14.57 23.76 -8.51
CA ALA A 430 -14.30 24.60 -9.67
C ALA A 430 -14.69 23.88 -10.97
N TYR A 431 -14.29 22.63 -11.16
CA TYR A 431 -14.67 21.84 -12.33
C TYR A 431 -16.19 21.63 -12.43
N SER A 432 -16.88 21.41 -11.30
CA SER A 432 -18.34 21.28 -11.29
C SER A 432 -19.06 22.56 -11.73
N TRP A 433 -18.46 23.73 -11.48
CA TRP A 433 -18.95 25.01 -12.04
C TRP A 433 -18.71 25.09 -13.54
N LEU A 434 -17.52 24.70 -14.03
CA LEU A 434 -17.19 24.71 -15.46
C LEU A 434 -18.12 23.81 -16.28
N ASP A 435 -18.39 22.61 -15.79
CA ASP A 435 -19.30 21.64 -16.42
C ASP A 435 -20.72 22.23 -16.59
N ARG A 436 -21.11 23.11 -15.66
CA ARG A 436 -22.39 23.84 -15.68
C ARG A 436 -22.31 25.21 -16.32
N LYS A 437 -21.16 25.61 -16.86
CA LYS A 437 -20.88 26.95 -17.41
C LYS A 437 -21.22 28.09 -16.43
N MET A 438 -20.98 27.86 -15.15
CA MET A 438 -21.20 28.78 -14.04
C MET A 438 -19.87 29.29 -13.49
N ASN A 439 -19.82 30.51 -12.98
CA ASN A 439 -18.70 31.06 -12.22
C ASN A 439 -17.30 30.83 -12.84
N ILE A 440 -17.21 30.95 -14.19
CA ILE A 440 -15.99 30.56 -14.94
C ILE A 440 -14.76 31.34 -14.44
N ASP A 441 -14.85 32.63 -14.19
CA ASP A 441 -13.71 33.45 -13.72
C ASP A 441 -13.28 33.04 -12.30
N LEU A 442 -14.26 32.72 -11.44
CA LEU A 442 -13.97 32.25 -10.09
C LEU A 442 -13.34 30.83 -10.11
N ALA A 443 -13.86 29.96 -10.98
CA ALA A 443 -13.30 28.63 -11.19
C ALA A 443 -11.85 28.70 -11.68
N LEU A 444 -11.56 29.61 -12.63
CA LEU A 444 -10.21 29.83 -13.14
C LEU A 444 -9.22 30.17 -12.00
N ASN A 445 -9.57 31.18 -11.17
CA ASN A 445 -8.73 31.59 -10.04
C ASN A 445 -8.51 30.45 -9.03
N LEU A 446 -9.53 29.65 -8.77
CA LEU A 446 -9.41 28.50 -7.86
C LEU A 446 -8.54 27.39 -8.47
N LEU A 447 -8.64 27.15 -9.77
CA LEU A 447 -7.84 26.12 -10.45
C LEU A 447 -6.37 26.53 -10.57
N GLU A 448 -6.07 27.82 -10.77
CA GLU A 448 -4.70 28.33 -10.68
C GLU A 448 -4.10 28.02 -9.31
N LYS A 449 -4.86 28.29 -8.22
CA LYS A 449 -4.44 27.92 -6.86
C LYS A 449 -4.26 26.39 -6.69
N ALA A 450 -5.16 25.58 -7.25
CA ALA A 450 -5.05 24.12 -7.16
C ALA A 450 -3.78 23.60 -7.86
N VAL A 451 -3.43 24.17 -9.04
CA VAL A 451 -2.18 23.82 -9.76
C VAL A 451 -0.95 24.29 -9.00
N GLU A 452 -0.98 25.42 -8.28
CA GLU A 452 0.13 25.83 -7.40
C GLU A 452 0.35 24.84 -6.27
N LEU A 453 -0.72 24.27 -5.71
CA LEU A 453 -0.66 23.30 -4.63
C LEU A 453 -0.22 21.91 -5.11
N GLU A 454 -0.65 21.48 -6.31
CA GLU A 454 -0.36 20.16 -6.88
C GLU A 454 -0.05 20.28 -8.38
N PRO A 455 1.16 20.74 -8.74
CA PRO A 455 1.51 21.09 -10.13
C PRO A 455 1.70 19.90 -11.06
N SER A 456 1.75 18.68 -10.51
CA SER A 456 2.00 17.44 -11.25
C SER A 456 0.76 16.56 -11.40
N ASP A 457 -0.42 17.02 -10.96
CA ASP A 457 -1.66 16.28 -11.13
C ASP A 457 -2.29 16.55 -12.50
N GLY A 458 -2.41 15.49 -13.32
CA GLY A 458 -2.96 15.60 -14.68
C GLY A 458 -4.42 16.02 -14.71
N TYR A 459 -5.25 15.65 -13.73
CA TYR A 459 -6.66 16.04 -13.68
C TYR A 459 -6.85 17.50 -13.27
N ILE A 460 -6.02 18.00 -12.37
CA ILE A 460 -6.05 19.42 -11.98
C ILE A 460 -5.58 20.31 -13.13
N LEU A 461 -4.53 19.89 -13.85
CA LEU A 461 -4.05 20.57 -15.06
C LEU A 461 -5.10 20.57 -16.18
N ASP A 462 -5.82 19.45 -16.38
CA ASP A 462 -6.92 19.36 -17.33
C ASP A 462 -8.03 20.36 -17.00
N SER A 463 -8.45 20.40 -15.73
CA SER A 463 -9.48 21.33 -15.27
C SER A 463 -9.09 22.80 -15.51
N LEU A 464 -7.82 23.18 -15.26
CA LEU A 464 -7.32 24.52 -15.56
C LEU A 464 -7.28 24.79 -17.07
N GLY A 465 -6.82 23.82 -17.86
CA GLY A 465 -6.83 23.90 -19.32
C GLY A 465 -8.25 24.09 -19.87
N TRP A 466 -9.22 23.36 -19.32
CA TRP A 466 -10.62 23.48 -19.68
C TRP A 466 -11.23 24.84 -19.27
N ALA A 467 -10.85 25.39 -18.10
CA ALA A 467 -11.25 26.75 -17.70
C ALA A 467 -10.75 27.79 -18.69
N HIS A 468 -9.51 27.70 -19.14
CA HIS A 468 -8.95 28.55 -20.17
C HIS A 468 -9.67 28.40 -21.52
N TYR A 469 -10.07 27.18 -21.89
CA TYR A 469 -10.88 26.93 -23.09
C TYR A 469 -12.21 27.67 -23.03
N LEU A 470 -12.94 27.54 -21.92
CA LEU A 470 -14.23 28.20 -21.72
C LEU A 470 -14.11 29.73 -21.62
N SER A 471 -12.93 30.23 -21.25
CA SER A 471 -12.60 31.68 -21.24
C SER A 471 -12.03 32.16 -22.58
N ASN A 472 -12.09 31.37 -23.65
CA ASN A 472 -11.54 31.64 -24.99
C ASN A 472 -10.02 31.91 -25.03
N SER A 473 -9.27 31.49 -23.99
CA SER A 473 -7.81 31.63 -23.92
C SER A 473 -7.14 30.35 -24.46
N TYR A 474 -7.31 30.08 -25.77
CA TYR A 474 -7.03 28.80 -26.40
C TYR A 474 -5.54 28.39 -26.33
N GLU A 475 -4.60 29.34 -26.45
CA GLU A 475 -3.16 29.04 -26.34
C GLU A 475 -2.78 28.55 -24.92
N LYS A 476 -3.35 29.19 -23.89
CA LYS A 476 -3.15 28.73 -22.50
C LYS A 476 -3.84 27.40 -22.25
N SER A 477 -5.04 27.21 -22.82
CA SER A 477 -5.75 25.94 -22.76
C SER A 477 -4.89 24.81 -23.32
N VAL A 478 -4.37 24.96 -24.54
CA VAL A 478 -3.48 23.98 -25.16
C VAL A 478 -2.26 23.69 -24.28
N TYR A 479 -1.60 24.71 -23.73
CA TYR A 479 -0.43 24.54 -22.88
C TYR A 479 -0.69 23.63 -21.66
N PHE A 480 -1.80 23.87 -20.94
CA PHE A 480 -2.13 23.06 -19.76
C PHE A 480 -2.64 21.67 -20.11
N LEU A 481 -3.43 21.54 -21.19
CA LEU A 481 -3.95 20.26 -21.64
C LEU A 481 -2.85 19.35 -22.23
N GLU A 482 -1.87 19.90 -22.94
CA GLU A 482 -0.67 19.14 -23.39
C GLU A 482 0.09 18.58 -22.18
N LYS A 483 0.25 19.37 -21.10
CA LYS A 483 0.85 18.87 -19.86
C LYS A 483 0.02 17.76 -19.22
N ALA A 484 -1.31 17.96 -19.11
CA ALA A 484 -2.22 16.96 -18.55
C ALA A 484 -2.13 15.63 -19.31
N VAL A 485 -2.20 15.66 -20.63
CA VAL A 485 -2.09 14.47 -21.50
C VAL A 485 -0.69 13.86 -21.43
N SER A 486 0.37 14.64 -21.23
CA SER A 486 1.71 14.09 -21.06
C SER A 486 1.85 13.24 -19.78
N ILE A 487 1.08 13.58 -18.73
CA ILE A 487 1.04 12.84 -17.45
C ILE A 487 0.09 11.64 -17.56
N LEU A 488 -1.09 11.85 -18.15
CA LEU A 488 -2.16 10.85 -18.28
C LEU A 488 -2.52 10.59 -19.76
N PRO A 489 -1.60 10.00 -20.55
CA PRO A 489 -1.77 9.90 -22.00
C PRO A 489 -2.93 8.98 -22.44
N ASN A 490 -3.41 8.12 -21.57
CA ASN A 490 -4.46 7.14 -21.86
C ASN A 490 -5.81 7.51 -21.24
N ASP A 491 -6.01 8.76 -20.80
CA ASP A 491 -7.32 9.23 -20.36
C ASP A 491 -8.11 9.78 -21.56
N PRO A 492 -9.30 9.23 -21.88
CA PRO A 492 -10.06 9.65 -23.05
C PRO A 492 -10.64 11.07 -22.91
N THR A 493 -10.95 11.53 -21.70
CA THR A 493 -11.51 12.88 -21.46
C THR A 493 -10.45 13.94 -21.72
N LEU A 494 -9.23 13.74 -21.19
CA LEU A 494 -8.13 14.67 -21.40
C LEU A 494 -7.77 14.81 -22.89
N ASN A 495 -7.78 13.68 -23.62
CA ASN A 495 -7.53 13.71 -25.07
C ASN A 495 -8.67 14.41 -25.84
N ASP A 496 -9.93 14.29 -25.40
CA ASP A 496 -11.06 15.02 -25.99
C ASP A 496 -10.93 16.52 -25.78
N HIS A 497 -10.68 16.97 -24.53
CA HIS A 497 -10.45 18.37 -24.19
C HIS A 497 -9.27 18.97 -24.97
N LEU A 498 -8.16 18.25 -25.09
CA LEU A 498 -7.01 18.71 -25.87
C LEU A 498 -7.35 18.84 -27.36
N GLY A 499 -8.12 17.90 -27.91
CA GLY A 499 -8.63 17.99 -29.28
C GLY A 499 -9.46 19.25 -29.50
N ASP A 500 -10.37 19.55 -28.57
CA ASP A 500 -11.21 20.76 -28.63
C ASP A 500 -10.37 22.04 -28.58
N ALA A 501 -9.36 22.07 -27.69
CA ALA A 501 -8.45 23.22 -27.57
C ALA A 501 -7.59 23.42 -28.83
N TYR A 502 -7.04 22.33 -29.41
CA TYR A 502 -6.30 22.39 -30.67
C TYR A 502 -7.18 22.96 -31.81
N TRP A 503 -8.42 22.47 -31.93
CA TRP A 503 -9.32 22.95 -32.97
C TRP A 503 -9.55 24.45 -32.87
N LYS A 504 -9.87 24.96 -31.66
CA LYS A 504 -10.12 26.40 -31.42
C LYS A 504 -8.86 27.27 -31.59
N SER A 505 -7.65 26.68 -31.43
CA SER A 505 -6.38 27.36 -31.70
C SER A 505 -5.92 27.26 -33.18
N GLY A 506 -6.73 26.63 -34.05
CA GLY A 506 -6.43 26.47 -35.49
C GLY A 506 -5.52 25.29 -35.83
N ARG A 507 -5.23 24.42 -34.86
CA ARG A 507 -4.38 23.22 -35.01
C ARG A 507 -5.26 22.02 -35.37
N TYR A 508 -5.82 22.01 -36.55
CA TYR A 508 -6.87 21.04 -36.94
C TYR A 508 -6.40 19.59 -37.05
N ASP A 509 -5.20 19.36 -37.57
CA ASP A 509 -4.67 18.00 -37.74
C ASP A 509 -4.37 17.33 -36.40
N GLU A 510 -3.83 18.11 -35.46
CA GLU A 510 -3.60 17.66 -34.10
C GLU A 510 -4.93 17.39 -33.36
N ALA A 511 -5.93 18.25 -33.55
CA ALA A 511 -7.27 18.04 -32.99
C ALA A 511 -7.87 16.70 -33.45
N GLN A 512 -7.87 16.46 -34.76
CA GLN A 512 -8.36 15.19 -35.31
C GLN A 512 -7.57 13.96 -34.78
N SER A 513 -6.27 14.11 -34.59
CA SER A 513 -5.43 13.05 -34.05
C SER A 513 -5.81 12.72 -32.60
N GLN A 514 -6.07 13.74 -31.76
CA GLN A 514 -6.50 13.52 -30.38
C GLN A 514 -7.89 12.89 -30.30
N TRP A 515 -8.87 13.38 -31.05
CA TRP A 515 -10.21 12.76 -31.06
C TRP A 515 -10.22 11.31 -31.56
N LYS A 516 -9.41 10.98 -32.59
CA LYS A 516 -9.23 9.58 -33.02
C LYS A 516 -8.61 8.74 -31.91
N ARG A 517 -7.67 9.31 -31.15
CA ARG A 517 -7.05 8.64 -30.01
C ARG A 517 -8.08 8.32 -28.91
N VAL A 518 -9.03 9.21 -28.61
CA VAL A 518 -10.13 8.95 -27.65
C VAL A 518 -10.83 7.62 -27.96
N LEU A 519 -11.21 7.40 -29.22
CA LEU A 519 -11.94 6.20 -29.65
C LEU A 519 -11.06 4.94 -29.66
N ILE A 520 -9.72 5.10 -29.74
CA ILE A 520 -8.76 3.99 -29.61
C ILE A 520 -8.58 3.59 -28.15
N ILE A 521 -8.51 4.60 -27.26
CA ILE A 521 -8.33 4.39 -25.80
C ILE A 521 -9.60 3.75 -25.22
N ASP A 522 -10.76 4.33 -25.51
CA ASP A 522 -12.06 3.85 -25.02
C ASP A 522 -13.10 3.84 -26.16
N PRO A 523 -13.31 2.70 -26.85
CA PRO A 523 -14.33 2.56 -27.89
C PRO A 523 -15.77 2.77 -27.39
N GLU A 524 -16.00 2.65 -26.08
CA GLU A 524 -17.30 2.86 -25.44
C GLU A 524 -17.36 4.19 -24.66
N PHE A 525 -16.49 5.14 -25.00
CA PHE A 525 -16.47 6.45 -24.37
C PHE A 525 -17.87 7.09 -24.34
N LYS A 526 -18.24 7.67 -23.21
CA LYS A 526 -19.59 8.22 -22.96
C LYS A 526 -20.05 9.16 -24.08
N ASN A 527 -19.13 9.99 -24.60
CA ASN A 527 -19.42 11.00 -25.63
C ASN A 527 -18.91 10.55 -27.02
N LYS A 528 -18.78 9.25 -27.30
CA LYS A 528 -18.20 8.71 -28.55
C LYS A 528 -18.87 9.23 -29.82
N ASP A 529 -20.18 9.45 -29.80
CA ASP A 529 -20.91 9.93 -30.98
C ASP A 529 -20.65 11.43 -31.25
N ASP A 530 -20.43 12.21 -30.21
CA ASP A 530 -19.98 13.60 -30.32
C ASP A 530 -18.55 13.67 -30.85
N VAL A 531 -17.65 12.86 -30.31
CA VAL A 531 -16.25 12.74 -30.78
C VAL A 531 -16.20 12.36 -32.26
N LYS A 532 -17.06 11.42 -32.72
CA LYS A 532 -17.13 11.07 -34.15
C LYS A 532 -17.55 12.27 -35.01
N LYS A 533 -18.54 13.05 -34.56
CA LYS A 533 -18.94 14.29 -35.26
C LYS A 533 -17.82 15.30 -35.31
N LYS A 534 -17.08 15.50 -34.20
CA LYS A 534 -15.92 16.37 -34.16
C LYS A 534 -14.82 15.94 -35.16
N ILE A 535 -14.59 14.64 -35.32
CA ILE A 535 -13.64 14.12 -36.32
C ILE A 535 -14.09 14.44 -37.75
N GLU A 536 -15.40 14.35 -38.04
CA GLU A 536 -15.94 14.55 -39.39
C GLU A 536 -16.13 16.03 -39.74
N LEU A 537 -16.61 16.82 -38.82
CA LEU A 537 -17.12 18.17 -39.07
C LEU A 537 -16.35 19.29 -38.34
N GLY A 538 -15.54 18.93 -37.34
CA GLY A 538 -14.97 19.89 -36.39
C GLY A 538 -15.99 20.37 -35.35
N ILE A 539 -15.62 21.44 -34.60
CA ILE A 539 -16.46 22.08 -33.57
C ILE A 539 -16.62 23.60 -33.80
#